data_afcfec03cb48a84465b36e83c35043b8
#
_entry.id   afcfec03cb48a84465b36e83c35043b8
#
_cell.length_a   1.000
_cell.length_b   1.000
_cell.length_c   1.000
_cell.angle_alpha   90.00
_cell.angle_beta   90.00
_cell.angle_gamma   90.00
#
_symmetry.space_group_name_H-M   'P 1'
#
loop_
_entity.id
_entity.type
_entity.pdbx_description
1 polymer ?
#
loop_
_entity_poly.entity_id
_entity_poly.type
_entity_poly.pdbx_seq_one_letter_code
_entity_poly.pdbx_strand_id
1 'polypeptide(L)'
;MSVHNTGAAGEGSQLGLGDSVYQRLLKERIIWLGGEVRDDNANAICAQLLLLAAEDPDRDIYLYINSPGGSVTAGMAIYDTMQYIKPDVVTVGMGLAASMGQFLLTAGAPGKRYITPHTRVLLHQPLGGAGGSATEIRINADLILGMKKELASITAARTGKTVEQVEADGDRDHWF
;
A
#
# COMPACT_ATOMS: atom_id res chain seq x y z
N MET A 1 53.77 -29.37 10.48
CA MET A 1 52.79 -28.80 9.54
C MET A 1 51.43 -28.80 10.22
N SER A 2 51.00 -27.64 10.67
CA SER A 2 49.75 -27.49 11.40
C SER A 2 48.83 -26.68 10.48
N VAL A 3 47.69 -27.23 10.12
CA VAL A 3 46.66 -26.60 9.26
C VAL A 3 45.61 -26.00 10.19
N HIS A 4 45.59 -24.67 10.27
CA HIS A 4 44.53 -23.98 10.97
C HIS A 4 43.29 -23.91 10.08
N ASN A 5 42.26 -24.59 10.52
CA ASN A 5 40.90 -24.47 9.97
C ASN A 5 40.19 -23.34 10.72
N THR A 6 40.07 -22.18 10.11
CA THR A 6 39.23 -21.11 10.61
C THR A 6 37.81 -21.28 10.06
N GLY A 7 36.94 -21.86 10.87
CA GLY A 7 35.53 -21.97 10.57
C GLY A 7 34.87 -20.57 10.53
N ALA A 8 34.38 -20.20 9.36
CA ALA A 8 33.43 -19.12 9.24
C ALA A 8 32.06 -19.62 9.73
N ALA A 9 31.69 -19.27 10.94
CA ALA A 9 30.37 -19.53 11.47
C ALA A 9 29.59 -18.22 11.53
N GLY A 10 28.44 -18.16 10.86
CA GLY A 10 27.30 -17.46 11.41
C GLY A 10 26.94 -16.08 10.89
N GLU A 11 26.71 -15.89 9.60
CA GLU A 11 25.91 -14.74 9.12
C GLU A 11 24.53 -15.13 8.55
N GLY A 12 24.17 -16.39 8.57
CA GLY A 12 22.91 -16.89 7.95
C GLY A 12 21.65 -16.84 8.79
N SER A 13 21.74 -16.47 10.08
CA SER A 13 20.66 -16.79 11.04
C SER A 13 19.68 -15.64 11.34
N GLN A 14 20.01 -14.38 11.08
CA GLN A 14 19.11 -13.26 11.40
C GLN A 14 18.17 -12.86 10.25
N LEU A 15 18.55 -13.06 9.01
CA LEU A 15 17.67 -12.80 7.84
C LEU A 15 16.51 -13.80 7.75
N GLY A 16 16.68 -15.03 8.21
CA GLY A 16 15.67 -16.08 8.11
C GLY A 16 14.49 -15.96 9.11
N LEU A 17 14.65 -15.27 10.24
CA LEU A 17 13.58 -15.14 11.24
C LEU A 17 12.51 -14.14 10.80
N GLY A 18 12.88 -13.01 10.21
CA GLY A 18 11.94 -12.02 9.67
C GLY A 18 11.10 -12.62 8.55
N ASP A 19 11.73 -13.24 7.58
CA ASP A 19 11.05 -13.87 6.44
C ASP A 19 10.09 -14.99 6.88
N SER A 20 10.48 -15.79 7.88
CA SER A 20 9.65 -16.88 8.40
C SER A 20 8.38 -16.36 9.09
N VAL A 21 8.43 -15.21 9.77
CA VAL A 21 7.26 -14.58 10.41
C VAL A 21 6.28 -14.08 9.35
N TYR A 22 6.75 -13.36 8.33
CA TYR A 22 5.88 -12.89 7.23
C TYR A 22 5.27 -14.03 6.44
N GLN A 23 6.02 -15.10 6.18
CA GLN A 23 5.50 -16.31 5.54
C GLN A 23 4.43 -17.01 6.40
N ARG A 24 4.60 -17.01 7.72
CA ARG A 24 3.58 -17.56 8.61
C ARG A 24 2.32 -16.68 8.63
N LEU A 25 2.46 -15.36 8.68
CA LEU A 25 1.35 -14.43 8.57
C LEU A 25 0.60 -14.63 7.23
N LEU A 26 1.31 -14.84 6.14
CA LEU A 26 0.70 -15.09 4.84
C LEU A 26 -0.17 -16.36 4.85
N LYS A 27 0.24 -17.43 5.54
CA LYS A 27 -0.58 -18.63 5.73
C LYS A 27 -1.87 -18.37 6.51
N GLU A 28 -1.87 -17.36 7.37
CA GLU A 28 -3.06 -16.87 8.07
C GLU A 28 -3.82 -15.80 7.25
N ARG A 29 -3.47 -15.64 5.97
CA ARG A 29 -4.06 -14.71 5.00
C ARG A 29 -3.80 -13.23 5.36
N ILE A 30 -2.70 -12.96 6.03
CA ILE A 30 -2.27 -11.62 6.44
C ILE A 30 -1.11 -11.17 5.57
N ILE A 31 -1.29 -10.04 4.90
CA ILE A 31 -0.29 -9.33 4.11
C ILE A 31 0.10 -8.06 4.85
N TRP A 32 1.37 -7.70 4.81
CA TRP A 32 1.91 -6.56 5.54
C TRP A 32 2.50 -5.51 4.58
N LEU A 33 1.91 -4.31 4.58
CA LEU A 33 2.49 -3.13 3.95
C LEU A 33 3.16 -2.27 5.03
N GLY A 34 4.46 -2.48 5.25
CA GLY A 34 5.29 -1.73 6.19
C GLY A 34 6.29 -0.86 5.46
N GLY A 35 6.17 0.46 5.60
CA GLY A 35 7.06 1.43 4.96
C GLY A 35 6.51 2.04 3.68
N GLU A 36 7.40 2.61 2.86
CA GLU A 36 7.04 3.32 1.64
C GLU A 36 6.47 2.38 0.57
N VAL A 37 5.44 2.84 -0.14
CA VAL A 37 4.87 2.12 -1.30
C VAL A 37 5.81 2.29 -2.49
N ARG A 38 6.40 1.17 -2.97
CA ARG A 38 7.35 1.10 -4.09
C ARG A 38 6.99 -0.08 -4.99
N ASP A 39 7.54 -0.09 -6.19
CA ASP A 39 7.24 -1.13 -7.19
C ASP A 39 7.58 -2.54 -6.70
N ASP A 40 8.69 -2.70 -5.97
CA ASP A 40 9.13 -3.99 -5.44
C ASP A 40 8.14 -4.59 -4.45
N ASN A 41 7.73 -3.83 -3.41
CA ASN A 41 6.79 -4.32 -2.43
C ASN A 41 5.35 -4.37 -2.95
N ALA A 42 4.97 -3.48 -3.86
CA ALA A 42 3.66 -3.53 -4.51
C ALA A 42 3.50 -4.81 -5.35
N ASN A 43 4.52 -5.17 -6.14
CA ASN A 43 4.51 -6.40 -6.91
C ASN A 43 4.41 -7.64 -6.00
N ALA A 44 5.13 -7.65 -4.88
CA ALA A 44 5.06 -8.73 -3.90
C ALA A 44 3.65 -8.84 -3.28
N ILE A 45 3.04 -7.71 -2.90
CA ILE A 45 1.68 -7.66 -2.34
C ILE A 45 0.65 -8.14 -3.38
N CYS A 46 0.74 -7.69 -4.62
CA CYS A 46 -0.14 -8.14 -5.70
C CYS A 46 -0.04 -9.67 -5.90
N ALA A 47 1.18 -10.21 -5.94
CA ALA A 47 1.40 -11.65 -6.06
C ALA A 47 0.81 -12.43 -4.87
N GLN A 48 0.95 -11.92 -3.64
CA GLN A 48 0.38 -12.53 -2.44
C GLN A 48 -1.16 -12.49 -2.46
N LEU A 49 -1.77 -11.38 -2.89
CA LEU A 49 -3.21 -11.25 -3.06
C LEU A 49 -3.75 -12.28 -4.05
N LEU A 50 -3.10 -12.42 -5.21
CA LEU A 50 -3.48 -13.39 -6.24
C LEU A 50 -3.32 -14.84 -5.75
N LEU A 51 -2.23 -15.13 -5.04
CA LEU A 51 -1.98 -16.46 -4.46
C LEU A 51 -3.09 -16.83 -3.46
N LEU A 52 -3.36 -15.96 -2.50
CA LEU A 52 -4.37 -16.21 -1.47
C LEU A 52 -5.78 -16.32 -2.07
N ALA A 53 -6.09 -15.51 -3.08
CA ALA A 53 -7.36 -15.61 -3.80
C ALA A 53 -7.53 -16.94 -4.54
N ALA A 54 -6.43 -17.48 -5.09
CA ALA A 54 -6.45 -18.79 -5.76
C ALA A 54 -6.56 -19.97 -4.77
N GLU A 55 -5.94 -19.84 -3.58
CA GLU A 55 -6.00 -20.88 -2.54
C GLU A 55 -7.40 -21.01 -1.92
N ASP A 56 -8.05 -19.89 -1.62
CA ASP A 56 -9.42 -19.89 -1.05
C ASP A 56 -10.14 -18.59 -1.47
N PRO A 57 -11.03 -18.67 -2.46
CA PRO A 57 -11.73 -17.50 -3.00
C PRO A 57 -12.86 -16.98 -2.11
N ASP A 58 -13.23 -17.68 -1.06
CA ASP A 58 -14.39 -17.33 -0.22
C ASP A 58 -14.01 -16.76 1.15
N ARG A 59 -12.71 -16.80 1.50
CA ARG A 59 -12.20 -16.25 2.77
C ARG A 59 -11.55 -14.91 2.55
N ASP A 60 -11.79 -13.98 3.50
CA ASP A 60 -11.19 -12.66 3.52
C ASP A 60 -9.64 -12.71 3.55
N ILE A 61 -9.03 -11.69 2.97
CA ILE A 61 -7.59 -11.42 3.04
C ILE A 61 -7.40 -10.15 3.86
N TYR A 62 -6.40 -10.13 4.73
CA TYR A 62 -6.11 -8.99 5.60
C TYR A 62 -4.87 -8.25 5.11
N LEU A 63 -5.01 -6.97 4.82
CA LEU A 63 -3.90 -6.07 4.49
C LEU A 63 -3.66 -5.11 5.67
N TYR A 64 -2.56 -5.34 6.38
CA TYR A 64 -2.11 -4.46 7.45
C TYR A 64 -1.23 -3.35 6.87
N ILE A 65 -1.50 -2.10 7.26
CA ILE A 65 -0.90 -0.90 6.65
C ILE A 65 -0.25 -0.06 7.75
N ASN A 66 1.08 0.09 7.65
CA ASN A 66 1.88 1.06 8.38
C ASN A 66 2.81 1.75 7.39
N SER A 67 2.31 2.78 6.69
CA SER A 67 2.95 3.34 5.52
C SER A 67 2.80 4.86 5.44
N PRO A 68 3.88 5.59 5.10
CA PRO A 68 3.83 7.02 4.78
C PRO A 68 3.25 7.31 3.38
N GLY A 69 2.90 6.28 2.61
CA GLY A 69 2.55 6.39 1.19
C GLY A 69 3.75 6.13 0.28
N GLY A 70 3.76 6.72 -0.90
CA GLY A 70 4.82 6.55 -1.90
C GLY A 70 4.30 6.59 -3.34
N SER A 71 4.80 5.71 -4.20
CA SER A 71 4.47 5.67 -5.62
C SER A 71 2.98 5.47 -5.87
N VAL A 72 2.37 6.39 -6.62
CA VAL A 72 0.95 6.32 -7.00
C VAL A 72 0.69 5.10 -7.89
N THR A 73 1.53 4.87 -8.89
CA THR A 73 1.36 3.74 -9.82
C THR A 73 1.50 2.39 -9.11
N ALA A 74 2.45 2.27 -8.19
CA ALA A 74 2.61 1.07 -7.36
C ALA A 74 1.39 0.85 -6.44
N GLY A 75 0.87 1.92 -5.82
CA GLY A 75 -0.34 1.86 -5.01
C GLY A 75 -1.59 1.50 -5.82
N MET A 76 -1.72 2.02 -7.03
CA MET A 76 -2.82 1.66 -7.94
C MET A 76 -2.76 0.19 -8.37
N ALA A 77 -1.58 -0.39 -8.57
CA ALA A 77 -1.44 -1.81 -8.85
C ALA A 77 -1.99 -2.68 -7.70
N ILE A 78 -1.70 -2.28 -6.44
CA ILE A 78 -2.27 -2.96 -5.27
C ILE A 78 -3.80 -2.78 -5.25
N TYR A 79 -4.28 -1.54 -5.41
CA TYR A 79 -5.71 -1.22 -5.43
C TYR A 79 -6.47 -2.06 -6.46
N ASP A 80 -6.03 -2.05 -7.70
CA ASP A 80 -6.67 -2.79 -8.79
C ASP A 80 -6.67 -4.29 -8.51
N THR A 81 -5.58 -4.83 -7.96
CA THR A 81 -5.52 -6.24 -7.57
C THR A 81 -6.52 -6.56 -6.46
N MET A 82 -6.66 -5.68 -5.45
CA MET A 82 -7.66 -5.83 -4.39
C MET A 82 -9.09 -5.85 -4.93
N GLN A 83 -9.38 -5.06 -5.99
CA GLN A 83 -10.71 -5.01 -6.61
C GLN A 83 -10.95 -6.17 -7.60
N TYR A 84 -9.88 -6.71 -8.19
CA TYR A 84 -9.95 -7.77 -9.19
C TYR A 84 -10.23 -9.15 -8.58
N ILE A 85 -9.68 -9.44 -7.41
CA ILE A 85 -9.82 -10.75 -6.75
C ILE A 85 -11.21 -10.93 -6.13
N LYS A 86 -11.66 -12.18 -6.00
CA LYS A 86 -12.98 -12.51 -5.42
C LYS A 86 -13.04 -12.28 -3.90
N PRO A 87 -12.03 -12.66 -3.08
CA PRO A 87 -12.07 -12.43 -1.64
C PRO A 87 -12.20 -10.95 -1.29
N ASP A 88 -12.95 -10.63 -0.24
CA ASP A 88 -12.91 -9.31 0.36
C ASP A 88 -11.52 -9.04 0.96
N VAL A 89 -11.01 -7.84 0.76
CA VAL A 89 -9.78 -7.39 1.42
C VAL A 89 -10.16 -6.51 2.60
N VAL A 90 -9.86 -7.02 3.79
CA VAL A 90 -9.95 -6.29 5.06
C VAL A 90 -8.70 -5.42 5.21
N THR A 91 -8.85 -4.14 5.44
CA THR A 91 -7.70 -3.24 5.66
C THR A 91 -7.61 -2.83 7.12
N VAL A 92 -6.39 -2.84 7.66
CA VAL A 92 -6.11 -2.49 9.07
C VAL A 92 -4.96 -1.49 9.13
N GLY A 93 -5.27 -0.22 9.41
CA GLY A 93 -4.25 0.80 9.63
C GLY A 93 -3.63 0.70 11.02
N MET A 94 -2.30 0.79 11.08
CA MET A 94 -1.52 0.74 12.32
C MET A 94 -0.43 1.81 12.29
N GLY A 95 -0.27 2.57 13.34
CA GLY A 95 0.73 3.61 13.45
C GLY A 95 0.50 4.75 12.47
N LEU A 96 0.80 4.55 11.18
CA LEU A 96 0.63 5.56 10.13
C LEU A 96 0.00 4.98 8.86
N ALA A 97 -1.04 5.62 8.38
CA ALA A 97 -1.59 5.40 7.05
C ALA A 97 -1.70 6.75 6.33
N ALA A 98 -0.68 7.11 5.55
CA ALA A 98 -0.58 8.41 4.92
C ALA A 98 -0.54 8.31 3.38
N SER A 99 -1.14 9.31 2.69
CA SER A 99 -1.06 9.40 1.22
C SER A 99 -1.55 8.11 0.54
N MET A 100 -0.73 7.42 -0.25
CA MET A 100 -1.10 6.12 -0.83
C MET A 100 -1.42 5.06 0.23
N GLY A 101 -0.86 5.14 1.45
CA GLY A 101 -1.23 4.27 2.57
C GLY A 101 -2.65 4.53 3.06
N GLN A 102 -3.08 5.80 3.15
CA GLN A 102 -4.46 6.18 3.44
C GLN A 102 -5.41 5.73 2.31
N PHE A 103 -5.02 5.94 1.06
CA PHE A 103 -5.80 5.51 -0.10
C PHE A 103 -6.07 3.99 -0.07
N LEU A 104 -5.04 3.18 0.16
CA LEU A 104 -5.16 1.73 0.28
C LEU A 104 -5.99 1.31 1.50
N LEU A 105 -5.91 2.05 2.62
CA LEU A 105 -6.78 1.81 3.78
C LEU A 105 -8.25 1.99 3.41
N THR A 106 -8.59 3.03 2.65
CA THR A 106 -9.97 3.28 2.20
C THR A 106 -10.43 2.33 1.11
N ALA A 107 -9.50 1.62 0.45
CA ALA A 107 -9.78 0.65 -0.60
C ALA A 107 -10.33 -0.69 -0.08
N GLY A 108 -10.25 -0.95 1.22
CA GLY A 108 -10.81 -2.14 1.87
C GLY A 108 -12.31 -2.31 1.60
N ALA A 109 -12.79 -3.53 1.70
CA ALA A 109 -14.19 -3.85 1.51
C ALA A 109 -15.10 -3.03 2.46
N PRO A 110 -16.29 -2.61 2.03
CA PRO A 110 -17.22 -1.85 2.87
C PRO A 110 -17.51 -2.56 4.19
N GLY A 111 -17.36 -1.85 5.31
CA GLY A 111 -17.54 -2.41 6.66
C GLY A 111 -16.35 -3.21 7.19
N LYS A 112 -15.29 -3.41 6.38
CA LYS A 112 -14.10 -4.20 6.74
C LYS A 112 -12.82 -3.34 6.71
N ARG A 113 -12.91 -2.10 7.19
CA ARG A 113 -11.81 -1.13 7.27
C ARG A 113 -11.62 -0.70 8.71
N TYR A 114 -10.45 -0.96 9.26
CA TYR A 114 -10.15 -0.77 10.67
C TYR A 114 -8.88 0.04 10.87
N ILE A 115 -8.77 0.68 12.02
CA ILE A 115 -7.54 1.32 12.51
C ILE A 115 -7.32 0.96 13.97
N THR A 116 -6.06 0.92 14.41
CA THR A 116 -5.75 0.83 15.83
C THR A 116 -5.91 2.21 16.51
N PRO A 117 -6.16 2.28 17.83
CA PRO A 117 -6.54 3.51 18.53
C PRO A 117 -5.59 4.71 18.37
N HIS A 118 -4.33 4.45 18.10
CA HIS A 118 -3.29 5.48 17.97
C HIS A 118 -2.80 5.67 16.53
N THR A 119 -3.49 5.10 15.56
CA THR A 119 -3.17 5.29 14.15
C THR A 119 -3.39 6.74 13.74
N ARG A 120 -2.45 7.30 12.99
CA ARG A 120 -2.59 8.57 12.30
C ARG A 120 -2.93 8.31 10.85
N VAL A 121 -3.94 9.00 10.36
CA VAL A 121 -4.35 8.90 8.95
C VAL A 121 -4.17 10.27 8.31
N LEU A 122 -3.48 10.34 7.18
CA LEU A 122 -3.22 11.58 6.44
C LEU A 122 -3.76 11.47 5.01
N LEU A 123 -4.66 12.37 4.68
CA LEU A 123 -5.10 12.63 3.32
C LEU A 123 -4.38 13.87 2.78
N HIS A 124 -3.76 13.77 1.61
CA HIS A 124 -3.26 14.88 0.83
C HIS A 124 -3.24 14.55 -0.67
N GLN A 125 -3.21 15.57 -1.51
CA GLN A 125 -3.10 15.40 -2.96
C GLN A 125 -1.76 14.78 -3.36
N PRO A 126 -1.67 14.09 -4.52
CA PRO A 126 -0.40 13.56 -5.01
C PRO A 126 0.62 14.68 -5.18
N LEU A 127 1.84 14.42 -4.70
CA LEU A 127 2.99 15.28 -4.89
C LEU A 127 3.76 14.80 -6.12
N GLY A 128 4.22 15.74 -6.93
CA GLY A 128 5.01 15.43 -8.10
C GLY A 128 5.79 16.64 -8.59
N GLY A 129 6.82 16.38 -9.36
CA GLY A 129 7.62 17.39 -10.05
C GLY A 129 7.76 17.04 -11.53
N ALA A 130 7.92 18.03 -12.38
CA ALA A 130 8.18 17.86 -13.79
C ALA A 130 9.38 18.69 -14.21
N GLY A 131 10.25 18.10 -15.03
CA GLY A 131 11.41 18.76 -15.63
C GLY A 131 11.51 18.41 -17.11
N GLY A 132 12.31 19.14 -17.87
CA GLY A 132 12.50 18.93 -19.30
C GLY A 132 12.04 20.12 -20.15
N SER A 133 11.68 19.86 -21.40
CA SER A 133 11.11 20.86 -22.31
C SER A 133 9.74 21.33 -21.85
N ALA A 134 9.28 22.49 -22.33
CA ALA A 134 7.94 23.01 -22.01
C ALA A 134 6.81 22.01 -22.37
N THR A 135 7.01 21.23 -23.42
CA THR A 135 6.07 20.19 -23.85
C THR A 135 6.04 19.04 -22.83
N GLU A 136 7.20 18.56 -22.40
CA GLU A 136 7.30 17.48 -21.40
C GLU A 136 6.73 17.90 -20.04
N ILE A 137 7.01 19.14 -19.63
CA ILE A 137 6.42 19.69 -18.38
C ILE A 137 4.90 19.69 -18.46
N ARG A 138 4.32 20.08 -19.59
CA ARG A 138 2.86 20.08 -19.79
C ARG A 138 2.29 18.66 -19.72
N ILE A 139 2.88 17.72 -20.44
CA ILE A 139 2.45 16.32 -20.44
C ILE A 139 2.46 15.74 -19.00
N ASN A 140 3.54 15.98 -18.27
CA ASN A 140 3.64 15.50 -16.88
C ASN A 140 2.65 16.20 -15.95
N ALA A 141 2.40 17.49 -16.11
CA ALA A 141 1.41 18.21 -15.34
C ALA A 141 -0.02 17.65 -15.60
N ASP A 142 -0.39 17.42 -16.85
CA ASP A 142 -1.67 16.83 -17.21
C ASP A 142 -1.83 15.42 -16.62
N LEU A 143 -0.77 14.61 -16.61
CA LEU A 143 -0.76 13.28 -15.98
C LEU A 143 -0.99 13.37 -14.46
N ILE A 144 -0.28 14.26 -13.77
CA ILE A 144 -0.44 14.45 -12.32
C ILE A 144 -1.86 14.92 -11.98
N LEU A 145 -2.41 15.86 -12.74
CA LEU A 145 -3.79 16.33 -12.57
C LEU A 145 -4.81 15.21 -12.83
N GLY A 146 -4.56 14.36 -13.83
CA GLY A 146 -5.38 13.18 -14.09
C GLY A 146 -5.38 12.21 -12.90
N MET A 147 -4.20 11.87 -12.36
CA MET A 147 -4.06 11.02 -11.18
C MET A 147 -4.76 11.62 -9.94
N LYS A 148 -4.61 12.93 -9.70
CA LYS A 148 -5.29 13.63 -8.60
C LYS A 148 -6.80 13.42 -8.67
N LYS A 149 -7.39 13.66 -9.85
CA LYS A 149 -8.84 13.51 -10.06
C LYS A 149 -9.30 12.06 -9.90
N GLU A 150 -8.54 11.11 -10.40
CA GLU A 150 -8.84 9.68 -10.29
C GLU A 150 -8.83 9.23 -8.84
N LEU A 151 -7.76 9.52 -8.08
CA LEU A 151 -7.66 9.20 -6.65
C LEU A 151 -8.77 9.85 -5.83
N ALA A 152 -9.12 11.12 -6.10
CA ALA A 152 -10.22 11.80 -5.45
C ALA A 152 -11.57 11.14 -5.74
N SER A 153 -11.81 10.74 -6.99
CA SER A 153 -13.04 10.07 -7.41
C SER A 153 -13.20 8.70 -6.74
N ILE A 154 -12.13 7.91 -6.69
CA ILE A 154 -12.13 6.61 -6.02
C ILE A 154 -12.35 6.79 -4.51
N THR A 155 -11.64 7.71 -3.88
CA THR A 155 -11.79 8.00 -2.44
C THR A 155 -13.21 8.46 -2.12
N ALA A 156 -13.80 9.33 -2.92
CA ALA A 156 -15.19 9.78 -2.78
C ALA A 156 -16.15 8.59 -2.82
N ALA A 157 -16.04 7.74 -3.84
CA ALA A 157 -16.88 6.54 -3.98
C ALA A 157 -16.76 5.57 -2.81
N ARG A 158 -15.55 5.47 -2.20
CA ARG A 158 -15.28 4.57 -1.07
C ARG A 158 -15.68 5.13 0.29
N THR A 159 -15.82 6.46 0.43
CA THR A 159 -16.08 7.12 1.72
C THR A 159 -17.47 7.72 1.82
N GLY A 160 -18.21 7.81 0.70
CA GLY A 160 -19.51 8.48 0.65
C GLY A 160 -19.43 10.00 0.64
N LYS A 161 -18.21 10.58 0.52
CA LYS A 161 -18.01 12.02 0.31
C LYS A 161 -18.21 12.36 -1.17
N THR A 162 -18.40 13.66 -1.48
CA THR A 162 -18.32 14.13 -2.86
C THR A 162 -16.86 14.29 -3.30
N VAL A 163 -16.61 14.31 -4.61
CA VAL A 163 -15.26 14.53 -5.15
C VAL A 163 -14.71 15.89 -4.70
N GLU A 164 -15.56 16.92 -4.72
CA GLU A 164 -15.20 18.28 -4.30
C GLU A 164 -14.80 18.33 -2.82
N GLN A 165 -15.48 17.57 -1.96
CA GLN A 165 -15.12 17.46 -0.54
C GLN A 165 -13.77 16.77 -0.36
N VAL A 166 -13.50 15.69 -1.09
CA VAL A 166 -12.21 14.98 -1.02
C VAL A 166 -11.08 15.85 -1.54
N GLU A 167 -11.30 16.58 -2.64
CA GLU A 167 -10.31 17.52 -3.18
C GLU A 167 -10.03 18.68 -2.23
N ALA A 168 -11.05 19.22 -1.59
CA ALA A 168 -10.91 20.30 -0.60
C ALA A 168 -10.18 19.81 0.66
N ASP A 169 -10.55 18.62 1.18
CA ASP A 169 -9.90 18.01 2.34
C ASP A 169 -8.44 17.68 2.06
N GLY A 170 -8.12 17.21 0.84
CA GLY A 170 -6.79 16.81 0.43
C GLY A 170 -5.91 17.90 -0.17
N ASP A 171 -6.37 19.16 -0.25
CA ASP A 171 -5.56 20.25 -0.84
C ASP A 171 -4.27 20.52 -0.04
N ARG A 172 -4.33 20.31 1.26
CA ARG A 172 -3.20 20.33 2.19
C ARG A 172 -3.26 19.10 3.08
N ASP A 173 -2.24 18.90 3.92
CA ASP A 173 -2.20 17.82 4.88
C ASP A 173 -3.42 17.86 5.81
N HIS A 174 -4.27 16.84 5.69
CA HIS A 174 -5.45 16.66 6.51
C HIS A 174 -5.32 15.40 7.35
N TRP A 175 -5.19 15.58 8.66
CA TRP A 175 -4.98 14.52 9.64
C TRP A 175 -6.28 14.13 10.33
N PHE A 176 -6.47 12.81 10.48
CA PHE A 176 -7.58 12.20 11.21
C PHE A 176 -7.08 11.46 12.44
#